data_a61dd04eb6a49b0608be106f1ba8dc81
#
_entry.id   a61dd04eb6a49b0608be106f1ba8dc81
#
_cell.length_a   1.000
_cell.length_b   1.000
_cell.length_c   1.000
_cell.angle_alpha   90.00
_cell.angle_beta   90.00
_cell.angle_gamma   90.00
#
_symmetry.space_group_name_H-M   'P 1'
#
loop_
_entity.id
_entity.type
_entity.pdbx_description
1 polymer ?
#
loop_
_entity_poly.entity_id
_entity_poly.type
_entity_poly.pdbx_seq_one_letter_code
_entity_poly.pdbx_strand_id
1 'polypeptide(L)'
;MFWNEKMETLKGQELKDLQLKRLKATIKQTQNVGFYKQMFKEAGITPDDIKTLDDITKIPFTKKSDLRGGYPFGFLAVPMNQINRIHTTSGTTGKPTVVAYTKNDLAAWTELLARNFTMVGLKAG
;
A
#
# COMPACT_ATOMS: atom_id res chain seq x y z
N MET A 1 6.61 -24.67 -7.77
CA MET A 1 6.14 -24.83 -6.38
C MET A 1 5.50 -23.53 -5.95
N PHE A 2 4.35 -23.56 -5.29
CA PHE A 2 3.61 -22.37 -4.83
C PHE A 2 3.57 -22.37 -3.30
N TRP A 3 3.66 -21.18 -2.70
CA TRP A 3 3.35 -20.98 -1.28
C TRP A 3 1.84 -20.88 -1.08
N ASN A 4 1.20 -20.11 -1.95
CA ASN A 4 -0.25 -19.90 -1.95
C ASN A 4 -0.78 -20.05 -3.38
N GLU A 5 -0.98 -21.30 -3.79
CA GLU A 5 -1.33 -21.66 -5.16
C GLU A 5 -2.56 -20.87 -5.66
N LYS A 6 -3.60 -20.80 -4.84
CA LYS A 6 -4.84 -20.06 -5.18
C LYS A 6 -4.55 -18.61 -5.59
N MET A 7 -3.69 -17.93 -4.84
CA MET A 7 -3.38 -16.51 -5.10
C MET A 7 -2.35 -16.33 -6.21
N GLU A 8 -1.41 -17.25 -6.33
CA GLU A 8 -0.30 -17.17 -7.30
C GLU A 8 -0.70 -17.62 -8.70
N THR A 9 -1.81 -18.36 -8.83
CA THR A 9 -2.34 -18.81 -10.12
C THR A 9 -3.55 -18.01 -10.61
N LEU A 10 -3.98 -16.98 -9.85
CA LEU A 10 -5.05 -16.09 -10.30
C LEU A 10 -4.70 -15.42 -11.62
N LYS A 11 -5.64 -15.42 -12.56
CA LYS A 11 -5.49 -14.85 -13.89
C LYS A 11 -6.80 -14.31 -14.45
N GLY A 12 -6.72 -13.65 -15.59
CA GLY A 12 -7.91 -13.18 -16.32
C GLY A 12 -8.78 -12.23 -15.47
N GLN A 13 -10.08 -12.43 -15.53
CA GLN A 13 -11.05 -11.54 -14.86
C GLN A 13 -10.98 -11.62 -13.34
N GLU A 14 -10.77 -12.80 -12.76
CA GLU A 14 -10.65 -12.96 -11.30
C GLU A 14 -9.49 -12.15 -10.71
N LEU A 15 -8.35 -12.10 -11.41
CA LEU A 15 -7.22 -11.27 -11.00
C LEU A 15 -7.57 -9.78 -11.06
N LYS A 16 -8.20 -9.34 -12.15
CA LYS A 16 -8.63 -7.93 -12.33
C LYS A 16 -9.64 -7.50 -11.26
N ASP A 17 -10.60 -8.35 -10.94
CA ASP A 17 -11.61 -8.09 -9.90
C ASP A 17 -10.96 -7.94 -8.52
N LEU A 18 -10.01 -8.83 -8.19
CA LEU A 18 -9.26 -8.74 -6.95
C LEU A 18 -8.40 -7.46 -6.89
N GLN A 19 -7.72 -7.11 -7.98
CA GLN A 19 -6.91 -5.90 -8.06
C GLN A 19 -7.77 -4.64 -7.89
N LEU A 20 -8.91 -4.57 -8.57
CA LEU A 20 -9.85 -3.44 -8.44
C LEU A 20 -10.41 -3.33 -7.02
N LYS A 21 -10.80 -4.45 -6.42
CA LYS A 21 -11.27 -4.48 -5.03
C LYS A 21 -10.22 -3.93 -4.07
N ARG A 22 -8.96 -4.34 -4.22
CA ARG A 22 -7.85 -3.89 -3.37
C ARG A 22 -7.52 -2.42 -3.62
N LEU A 23 -7.50 -1.98 -4.88
CA LEU A 23 -7.29 -0.58 -5.24
C LEU A 23 -8.33 0.32 -4.56
N LYS A 24 -9.62 0.01 -4.67
CA LYS A 24 -10.70 0.76 -4.01
C LYS A 24 -10.54 0.78 -2.49
N ALA A 25 -10.18 -0.33 -1.87
CA ALA A 25 -9.95 -0.39 -0.44
C ALA A 25 -8.77 0.51 -0.01
N THR A 26 -7.67 0.49 -0.75
CA THR A 26 -6.51 1.35 -0.51
C THR A 26 -6.88 2.82 -0.65
N ILE A 27 -7.57 3.21 -1.73
CA ILE A 27 -8.00 4.59 -1.95
C ILE A 27 -8.91 5.07 -0.82
N LYS A 28 -9.86 4.26 -0.39
CA LYS A 28 -10.71 4.57 0.76
C LYS A 28 -9.89 4.78 2.03
N GLN A 29 -8.88 3.94 2.27
CA GLN A 29 -7.99 4.06 3.42
C GLN A 29 -7.17 5.35 3.37
N THR A 30 -6.67 5.75 2.19
CA THR A 30 -5.88 6.99 2.04
C THR A 30 -6.68 8.25 2.37
N GLN A 31 -8.01 8.20 2.35
CA GLN A 31 -8.85 9.34 2.75
C GLN A 31 -8.76 9.67 4.25
N ASN A 32 -8.14 8.82 5.06
CA ASN A 32 -7.80 9.15 6.45
C ASN A 32 -6.54 10.01 6.57
N VAL A 33 -5.79 10.21 5.48
CA VAL A 33 -4.56 11.00 5.42
C VAL A 33 -4.83 12.36 4.80
N GLY A 34 -4.56 13.45 5.52
CA GLY A 34 -4.85 14.81 5.08
C GLY A 34 -4.21 15.16 3.73
N PHE A 35 -2.96 14.73 3.50
CA PHE A 35 -2.27 14.92 2.21
C PHE A 35 -3.07 14.33 1.05
N TYR A 36 -3.53 13.09 1.15
CA TYR A 36 -4.28 12.45 0.07
C TYR A 36 -5.68 13.03 -0.12
N LYS A 37 -6.35 13.43 0.96
CA LYS A 37 -7.61 14.18 0.87
C LYS A 37 -7.45 15.44 0.03
N GLN A 38 -6.41 16.21 0.33
CA GLN A 38 -6.15 17.45 -0.39
C GLN A 38 -5.77 17.19 -1.85
N MET A 39 -4.92 16.21 -2.10
CA MET A 39 -4.49 15.80 -3.44
C MET A 39 -5.70 15.40 -4.32
N PHE A 40 -6.63 14.62 -3.80
CA PHE A 40 -7.85 14.22 -4.50
C PHE A 40 -8.73 15.44 -4.80
N LYS A 41 -8.90 16.32 -3.81
CA LYS A 41 -9.67 17.57 -3.99
C LYS A 41 -9.08 18.47 -5.08
N GLU A 42 -7.77 18.66 -5.10
CA GLU A 42 -7.05 19.46 -6.10
C GLU A 42 -7.14 18.86 -7.51
N ALA A 43 -7.14 17.52 -7.60
CA ALA A 43 -7.32 16.81 -8.86
C ALA A 43 -8.79 16.76 -9.32
N GLY A 44 -9.74 17.26 -8.51
CA GLY A 44 -11.16 17.21 -8.83
C GLY A 44 -11.76 15.81 -8.92
N ILE A 45 -11.17 14.85 -8.18
CA ILE A 45 -11.60 13.45 -8.15
C ILE A 45 -12.04 13.02 -6.75
N THR A 46 -12.87 12.01 -6.71
CA THR A 46 -13.32 11.34 -5.48
C THR A 46 -12.96 9.84 -5.52
N PRO A 47 -12.96 9.13 -4.40
CA PRO A 47 -12.79 7.68 -4.40
C PRO A 47 -13.79 6.93 -5.29
N ASP A 48 -15.00 7.47 -5.48
CA ASP A 48 -16.07 6.85 -6.27
C ASP A 48 -15.85 6.98 -7.78
N ASP A 49 -14.95 7.86 -8.22
CA ASP A 49 -14.56 8.00 -9.62
C ASP A 49 -13.65 6.87 -10.10
N ILE A 50 -13.13 6.06 -9.17
CA ILE A 50 -12.31 4.89 -9.48
C ILE A 50 -13.21 3.66 -9.61
N LYS A 51 -13.67 3.41 -10.83
CA LYS A 51 -14.61 2.32 -11.16
C LYS A 51 -13.93 1.13 -11.80
N THR A 52 -12.83 1.36 -12.52
CA THR A 52 -12.04 0.36 -13.24
C THR A 52 -10.57 0.45 -12.83
N LEU A 53 -9.74 -0.51 -13.24
CA LEU A 53 -8.29 -0.46 -13.01
C LEU A 53 -7.63 0.69 -13.76
N ASP A 54 -8.12 1.04 -14.95
CA ASP A 54 -7.55 2.10 -15.78
C ASP A 54 -7.74 3.49 -15.13
N ASP A 55 -8.72 3.63 -14.25
CA ASP A 55 -8.97 4.88 -13.52
C ASP A 55 -7.83 5.24 -12.56
N ILE A 56 -6.88 4.33 -12.29
CA ILE A 56 -5.67 4.64 -11.51
C ILE A 56 -4.88 5.80 -12.13
N THR A 57 -4.99 5.99 -13.44
CA THR A 57 -4.34 7.08 -14.17
C THR A 57 -4.87 8.47 -13.81
N LYS A 58 -6.04 8.56 -13.19
CA LYS A 58 -6.64 9.80 -12.69
C LYS A 58 -5.98 10.28 -11.39
N ILE A 59 -5.31 9.39 -10.67
CA ILE A 59 -4.73 9.68 -9.36
C ILE A 59 -3.35 10.31 -9.55
N PRO A 60 -3.09 11.51 -9.02
CA PRO A 60 -1.77 12.12 -9.08
C PRO A 60 -0.69 11.29 -8.36
N PHE A 61 0.55 11.43 -8.80
CA PHE A 61 1.68 10.75 -8.18
C PHE A 61 2.04 11.34 -6.81
N THR A 62 2.41 10.48 -5.87
CA THR A 62 3.08 10.87 -4.63
C THR A 62 4.60 10.84 -4.86
N LYS A 63 5.30 11.90 -4.45
CA LYS A 63 6.75 12.02 -4.53
C LYS A 63 7.38 11.76 -3.16
N LYS A 64 8.66 11.41 -3.16
CA LYS A 64 9.42 11.22 -1.90
C LYS A 64 9.47 12.49 -1.04
N SER A 65 9.50 13.67 -1.66
CA SER A 65 9.39 14.97 -0.99
C SER A 65 8.11 15.11 -0.18
N ASP A 66 6.99 14.63 -0.73
CA ASP A 66 5.68 14.72 -0.08
C ASP A 66 5.66 13.91 1.21
N LEU A 67 6.23 12.69 1.16
CA LEU A 67 6.35 11.82 2.35
C LEU A 67 7.18 12.48 3.46
N ARG A 68 8.22 13.24 3.11
CA ARG A 68 9.04 13.98 4.08
C ARG A 68 8.28 15.15 4.70
N GLY A 69 7.36 15.77 3.95
CA GLY A 69 6.51 16.85 4.43
C GLY A 69 5.57 16.42 5.58
N GLY A 70 5.17 15.16 5.60
CA GLY A 70 4.35 14.58 6.66
C GLY A 70 5.11 13.98 7.85
N TYR A 71 6.43 14.20 7.96
CA TYR A 71 7.24 13.67 9.06
C TYR A 71 6.73 14.15 10.44
N PRO A 72 6.66 13.28 11.48
CA PRO A 72 6.94 11.85 11.40
C PRO A 72 5.72 10.98 11.04
N PHE A 73 4.49 11.37 11.38
CA PHE A 73 3.32 10.51 11.34
C PHE A 73 2.15 11.06 10.51
N GLY A 74 2.36 12.10 9.73
CA GLY A 74 1.31 12.72 8.90
C GLY A 74 0.71 11.83 7.80
N PHE A 75 1.35 10.68 7.53
CA PHE A 75 0.87 9.69 6.56
C PHE A 75 0.23 8.44 7.19
N LEU A 76 -0.02 8.45 8.51
CA LEU A 76 -0.76 7.35 9.13
C LEU A 76 -2.23 7.39 8.68
N ALA A 77 -2.65 6.28 8.09
CA ALA A 77 -4.04 6.08 7.66
C ALA A 77 -4.89 5.37 8.73
N VAL A 78 -4.27 4.99 9.85
CA VAL A 78 -4.88 4.34 11.02
C VAL A 78 -4.39 4.99 12.31
N PRO A 79 -5.12 4.86 13.42
CA PRO A 79 -4.66 5.33 14.74
C PRO A 79 -3.34 4.67 15.18
N MET A 80 -2.52 5.40 15.93
CA MET A 80 -1.20 4.93 16.39
C MET A 80 -1.25 3.61 17.17
N ASN A 81 -2.33 3.35 17.92
CA ASN A 81 -2.52 2.10 18.67
C ASN A 81 -2.70 0.85 17.78
N GLN A 82 -2.87 1.02 16.47
CA GLN A 82 -2.91 -0.08 15.49
C GLN A 82 -1.55 -0.33 14.83
N ILE A 83 -0.55 0.48 15.14
CA ILE A 83 0.80 0.34 14.58
C ILE A 83 1.59 -0.68 15.40
N ASN A 84 2.12 -1.70 14.70
CA ASN A 84 2.93 -2.77 15.29
C ASN A 84 4.43 -2.58 15.07
N ARG A 85 4.81 -1.86 13.99
CA ARG A 85 6.21 -1.66 13.64
C ARG A 85 6.40 -0.35 12.89
N ILE A 86 7.53 0.30 13.16
CA ILE A 86 7.95 1.52 12.46
C ILE A 86 9.33 1.28 11.86
N HIS A 87 9.49 1.62 10.59
CA HIS A 87 10.77 1.68 9.90
C HIS A 87 11.05 3.10 9.46
N THR A 88 12.33 3.42 9.34
CA THR A 88 12.79 4.71 8.81
C THR A 88 13.87 4.51 7.77
N THR A 89 13.93 5.40 6.80
CA THR A 89 15.08 5.48 5.89
C THR A 89 16.25 6.15 6.61
N SER A 90 17.48 5.94 6.14
CA SER A 90 18.70 6.49 6.75
C SER A 90 18.78 8.02 6.85
N GLY A 91 17.92 8.75 6.11
CA GLY A 91 17.83 10.20 6.21
C GLY A 91 19.07 10.97 5.77
N THR A 92 19.98 10.38 4.99
CA THR A 92 21.25 10.99 4.54
C THR A 92 21.09 12.35 3.86
N THR A 93 19.92 12.68 3.35
CA THR A 93 19.60 13.94 2.66
C THR A 93 18.57 14.80 3.42
N GLY A 94 18.45 14.67 4.74
CA GLY A 94 17.51 15.43 5.58
C GLY A 94 16.65 14.54 6.46
N LYS A 95 15.37 14.94 6.69
CA LYS A 95 14.45 14.17 7.52
C LYS A 95 14.21 12.77 6.93
N PRO A 96 14.27 11.70 7.76
CA PRO A 96 13.98 10.35 7.29
C PRO A 96 12.53 10.22 6.85
N THR A 97 12.25 9.28 5.95
CA THR A 97 10.87 8.86 5.67
C THR A 97 10.50 7.80 6.69
N VAL A 98 9.38 8.01 7.38
CA VAL A 98 8.82 7.06 8.35
C VAL A 98 7.78 6.20 7.66
N VAL A 99 7.87 4.89 7.83
CA VAL A 99 6.89 3.91 7.36
C VAL A 99 6.40 3.09 8.54
N ALA A 100 5.10 3.10 8.77
CA ALA A 100 4.48 2.39 9.87
C ALA A 100 3.61 1.24 9.35
N TYR A 101 3.68 0.11 10.03
CA TYR A 101 3.02 -1.13 9.62
C TYR A 101 2.03 -1.58 10.70
N THR A 102 0.82 -1.90 10.27
CA THR A 102 -0.16 -2.62 11.09
C THR A 102 0.18 -4.12 11.13
N LYS A 103 -0.53 -4.87 11.97
CA LYS A 103 -0.44 -6.33 11.99
C LYS A 103 -0.78 -6.95 10.63
N ASN A 104 -1.78 -6.39 9.93
CA ASN A 104 -2.19 -6.87 8.61
C ASN A 104 -1.12 -6.58 7.54
N ASP A 105 -0.47 -5.43 7.59
CA ASP A 105 0.64 -5.10 6.68
C ASP A 105 1.81 -6.06 6.86
N LEU A 106 2.17 -6.39 8.11
CA LEU A 106 3.22 -7.36 8.41
C LEU A 106 2.85 -8.77 7.93
N ALA A 107 1.60 -9.19 8.09
CA ALA A 107 1.12 -10.48 7.59
C ALA A 107 1.20 -10.53 6.05
N ALA A 108 0.77 -9.47 5.35
CA ALA A 108 0.87 -9.37 3.90
C ALA A 108 2.33 -9.39 3.43
N TRP A 109 3.23 -8.70 4.13
CA TRP A 109 4.66 -8.71 3.83
C TRP A 109 5.28 -10.10 4.02
N THR A 110 4.96 -10.78 5.12
CA THR A 110 5.41 -12.16 5.38
C THR A 110 4.93 -13.12 4.28
N GLU A 111 3.67 -13.01 3.86
CA GLU A 111 3.10 -13.80 2.77
C GLU A 111 3.87 -13.59 1.45
N LEU A 112 4.19 -12.35 1.10
CA LEU A 112 4.95 -12.02 -0.11
C LEU A 112 6.39 -12.56 -0.05
N LEU A 113 7.05 -12.47 1.10
CA LEU A 113 8.39 -13.04 1.30
C LEU A 113 8.37 -14.57 1.21
N ALA A 114 7.37 -15.22 1.80
CA ALA A 114 7.22 -16.67 1.73
C ALA A 114 7.07 -17.15 0.27
N ARG A 115 6.32 -16.43 -0.58
CA ARG A 115 6.24 -16.72 -2.02
C ARG A 115 7.61 -16.62 -2.69
N ASN A 116 8.35 -15.52 -2.44
CA ASN A 116 9.68 -15.35 -3.02
C ASN A 116 10.63 -16.47 -2.61
N PHE A 117 10.65 -16.85 -1.34
CA PHE A 117 11.50 -17.94 -0.85
C PHE A 117 11.09 -19.31 -1.43
N THR A 118 9.80 -19.58 -1.54
CA THR A 118 9.30 -20.82 -2.17
C THR A 118 9.68 -20.86 -3.64
N MET A 119 9.63 -19.74 -4.35
CA MET A 119 10.00 -19.65 -5.76
C MET A 119 11.49 -20.02 -6.00
N VAL A 120 12.38 -19.69 -5.05
CA VAL A 120 13.81 -20.05 -5.13
C VAL A 120 14.12 -21.42 -4.48
N GLY A 121 13.08 -22.20 -4.14
CA GLY A 121 13.23 -23.58 -3.70
C GLY A 121 13.29 -23.80 -2.19
N LEU A 122 13.15 -22.76 -1.36
CA LEU A 122 13.04 -22.92 0.09
C LEU A 122 11.68 -23.53 0.45
N LYS A 123 11.70 -24.45 1.42
CA LYS A 123 10.49 -25.11 1.95
C LYS A 123 10.28 -24.67 3.40
N ALA A 124 9.02 -24.63 3.82
CA ALA A 124 8.72 -24.58 5.25
C ALA A 124 9.28 -25.84 5.92
N GLY A 125 10.05 -25.66 7.00
CA GLY A 125 10.57 -26.77 7.81
C GLY A 125 9.49 -27.34 8.73
#